data_9087c8f75185150920b668a69ad04444
#
_entry.id   9087c8f75185150920b668a69ad04444
#
_cell.length_a   1.000
_cell.length_b   1.000
_cell.length_c   1.000
_cell.angle_alpha   90.00
_cell.angle_beta   90.00
_cell.angle_gamma   90.00
#
_symmetry.space_group_name_H-M   'P 1'
#
loop_
_entity.id
_entity.type
_entity.pdbx_description
1 polymer ?
#
loop_
_entity_poly.entity_id
_entity_poly.type
_entity_poly.pdbx_seq_one_letter_code
_entity_poly.pdbx_strand_id
1 'polypeptide(L)'
;MPQIDPIYFAIVVAVVIMLGTSVRILKEYERAVIFRLGRLTGTRGPGLVFMIPFWIERMQRISLRVIVNDVTPQDVITKDNVSVSVNAVLTFRVTEPDRAVIEVEDFGFAIGQTAQTTLRSVLGRAELDDLLSEREKLNQDLEEIIKRHCEPWGVEVLAMEIKHVDLPVEMQRAMAKQAEAERERRAKVTHAEGEFESAEVLTNAAEILSRIPTAVQLRFLQALVEVSAEKNSTMVFPIPIDLLSPFIDKLKVDEK
;
A
#
# COMPACT_ATOMS: atom_id res chain seq x y z
N MET A 1 72.50 5.81 -31.65
CA MET A 1 71.06 5.84 -31.21
C MET A 1 70.26 5.47 -32.43
N PRO A 2 69.43 4.40 -32.42
CA PRO A 2 68.59 4.08 -33.57
C PRO A 2 67.63 5.21 -33.80
N GLN A 3 67.68 5.86 -34.96
CA GLN A 3 66.59 6.81 -35.37
C GLN A 3 65.33 5.98 -35.60
N ILE A 4 64.41 6.06 -34.66
CA ILE A 4 63.07 5.49 -34.83
C ILE A 4 62.40 6.36 -35.86
N ASP A 5 62.11 5.80 -37.03
CA ASP A 5 61.42 6.50 -38.10
C ASP A 5 60.07 7.08 -37.53
N PRO A 6 59.78 8.33 -37.78
CA PRO A 6 58.59 8.99 -37.25
C PRO A 6 57.28 8.23 -37.60
N ILE A 7 57.31 7.42 -38.66
CA ILE A 7 56.19 6.56 -39.09
C ILE A 7 55.95 5.45 -38.07
N TYR A 8 56.99 4.77 -37.58
CA TYR A 8 56.86 3.71 -36.55
C TYR A 8 56.31 4.27 -35.25
N PHE A 9 56.77 5.46 -34.86
CA PHE A 9 56.27 6.13 -33.66
C PHE A 9 54.78 6.48 -33.81
N ALA A 10 54.34 7.02 -34.96
CA ALA A 10 52.94 7.33 -35.26
C ALA A 10 52.05 6.06 -35.23
N ILE A 11 52.55 4.95 -35.81
CA ILE A 11 51.82 3.66 -35.79
C ILE A 11 51.66 3.15 -34.33
N VAL A 12 52.71 3.18 -33.54
CA VAL A 12 52.64 2.72 -32.13
C VAL A 12 51.67 3.57 -31.34
N VAL A 13 51.70 4.89 -31.49
CA VAL A 13 50.73 5.80 -30.84
C VAL A 13 49.30 5.52 -31.27
N ALA A 14 49.09 5.30 -32.57
CA ALA A 14 47.75 4.96 -33.08
C ALA A 14 47.24 3.63 -32.51
N VAL A 15 48.09 2.60 -32.39
CA VAL A 15 47.73 1.31 -31.80
C VAL A 15 47.43 1.46 -30.30
N VAL A 16 48.22 2.23 -29.57
CA VAL A 16 47.99 2.47 -28.14
C VAL A 16 46.64 3.21 -27.92
N ILE A 17 46.34 4.23 -28.71
CA ILE A 17 45.04 4.94 -28.67
C ILE A 17 43.90 3.98 -29.02
N MET A 18 44.10 3.16 -30.06
CA MET A 18 43.13 2.14 -30.46
C MET A 18 42.83 1.14 -29.35
N LEU A 19 43.84 0.61 -28.67
CA LEU A 19 43.68 -0.31 -27.55
C LEU A 19 43.02 0.38 -26.35
N GLY A 20 43.37 1.63 -26.06
CA GLY A 20 42.72 2.38 -24.97
C GLY A 20 41.25 2.67 -25.19
N THR A 21 40.83 2.88 -26.45
CA THR A 21 39.41 3.10 -26.80
C THR A 21 38.62 1.80 -26.91
N SER A 22 39.30 0.66 -27.10
CA SER A 22 38.68 -0.68 -27.24
C SER A 22 38.20 -1.25 -25.91
N VAL A 23 38.75 -0.81 -24.78
CA VAL A 23 38.45 -1.38 -23.48
C VAL A 23 37.40 -0.55 -22.77
N ARG A 24 36.32 -1.20 -22.37
CA ARG A 24 35.26 -0.61 -21.55
C ARG A 24 35.01 -1.47 -20.33
N ILE A 25 34.82 -0.81 -19.18
CA ILE A 25 34.50 -1.47 -17.92
C ILE A 25 32.99 -1.28 -17.67
N LEU A 26 32.29 -2.38 -17.45
CA LEU A 26 30.90 -2.41 -17.09
C LEU A 26 30.75 -2.79 -15.63
N LYS A 27 29.81 -2.13 -14.97
CA LYS A 27 29.43 -2.45 -13.59
C LYS A 27 28.64 -3.77 -13.56
N GLU A 28 28.58 -4.41 -12.39
CA GLU A 28 27.92 -5.71 -12.24
C GLU A 28 26.45 -5.69 -12.65
N TYR A 29 25.78 -4.58 -12.39
CA TYR A 29 24.38 -4.38 -12.74
C TYR A 29 24.14 -3.83 -14.14
N GLU A 30 25.19 -3.67 -14.95
CA GLU A 30 25.10 -3.20 -16.33
C GLU A 30 25.35 -4.35 -17.30
N ARG A 31 24.65 -4.31 -18.42
CA ARG A 31 24.87 -5.18 -19.57
C ARG A 31 25.13 -4.31 -20.80
N ALA A 32 26.06 -4.76 -21.63
CA ALA A 32 26.34 -4.13 -22.90
C ALA A 32 25.68 -4.89 -24.04
N VAL A 33 24.73 -4.27 -24.69
CA VAL A 33 24.19 -4.75 -25.96
C VAL A 33 25.10 -4.23 -27.07
N ILE A 34 25.69 -5.15 -27.84
CA ILE A 34 26.71 -4.82 -28.87
C ILE A 34 26.09 -4.99 -30.25
N PHE A 35 26.19 -3.91 -31.00
CA PHE A 35 25.82 -3.88 -32.43
C PHE A 35 27.12 -3.80 -33.26
N ARG A 36 27.33 -4.75 -34.16
CA ARG A 36 28.39 -4.74 -35.13
C ARG A 36 27.85 -4.44 -36.53
N LEU A 37 28.28 -3.32 -37.09
CA LEU A 37 27.78 -2.84 -38.40
C LEU A 37 26.24 -2.82 -38.48
N GLY A 38 25.58 -2.42 -37.39
CA GLY A 38 24.13 -2.33 -37.29
C GLY A 38 23.42 -3.65 -36.99
N ARG A 39 24.12 -4.78 -36.89
CA ARG A 39 23.54 -6.07 -36.50
C ARG A 39 23.83 -6.37 -35.04
N LEU A 40 22.83 -6.85 -34.32
CA LEU A 40 23.01 -7.35 -32.97
C LEU A 40 23.99 -8.53 -32.97
N THR A 41 25.03 -8.44 -32.14
CA THR A 41 26.00 -9.53 -31.94
C THR A 41 25.70 -10.29 -30.65
N GLY A 42 25.10 -9.64 -29.68
CA GLY A 42 24.72 -10.21 -28.38
C GLY A 42 25.03 -9.29 -27.22
N THR A 43 24.65 -9.76 -26.03
CA THR A 43 24.90 -9.06 -24.76
C THR A 43 26.19 -9.53 -24.14
N ARG A 44 27.02 -8.60 -23.68
CA ARG A 44 28.21 -8.90 -22.85
C ARG A 44 27.96 -8.54 -21.40
N GLY A 45 28.49 -9.40 -20.53
CA GLY A 45 28.34 -9.30 -19.08
C GLY A 45 29.24 -8.23 -18.44
N PRO A 46 29.23 -8.15 -17.09
CA PRO A 46 30.02 -7.18 -16.34
C PRO A 46 31.51 -7.45 -16.45
N GLY A 47 32.30 -6.43 -16.12
CA GLY A 47 33.75 -6.47 -16.15
C GLY A 47 34.36 -5.85 -17.39
N LEU A 48 35.48 -6.38 -17.83
CA LEU A 48 36.23 -5.89 -19.00
C LEU A 48 35.58 -6.37 -20.30
N VAL A 49 35.11 -5.42 -21.10
CA VAL A 49 34.53 -5.68 -22.42
C VAL A 49 35.45 -5.07 -23.48
N PHE A 50 35.86 -5.89 -24.43
CA PHE A 50 36.64 -5.44 -25.58
C PHE A 50 35.71 -5.13 -26.73
N MET A 51 35.79 -3.92 -27.28
CA MET A 51 35.07 -3.46 -28.45
C MET A 51 36.03 -3.16 -29.60
N ILE A 52 35.60 -3.43 -30.82
CA ILE A 52 36.33 -3.02 -32.00
C ILE A 52 36.02 -1.54 -32.25
N PRO A 53 37.07 -0.66 -32.14
CA PRO A 53 36.89 0.76 -32.38
C PRO A 53 36.56 1.06 -33.86
N PHE A 54 36.55 2.35 -34.27
CA PHE A 54 36.27 2.82 -35.64
C PHE A 54 34.85 2.56 -36.16
N TRP A 55 33.83 2.76 -35.26
CA TRP A 55 32.43 2.72 -35.69
C TRP A 55 31.91 1.33 -36.08
N ILE A 56 32.74 0.30 -35.98
CA ILE A 56 32.40 -1.07 -36.32
C ILE A 56 31.45 -1.64 -35.27
N GLU A 57 31.76 -1.40 -33.97
CA GLU A 57 30.91 -1.82 -32.87
C GLU A 57 30.37 -0.60 -32.11
N ARG A 58 29.08 -0.62 -31.86
CA ARG A 58 28.40 0.32 -30.98
C ARG A 58 27.86 -0.43 -29.78
N MET A 59 27.93 0.20 -28.61
CA MET A 59 27.48 -0.37 -27.36
C MET A 59 26.38 0.48 -26.76
N GLN A 60 25.28 -0.17 -26.41
CA GLN A 60 24.22 0.42 -25.58
C GLN A 60 24.29 -0.24 -24.20
N ARG A 61 24.34 0.58 -23.14
CA ARG A 61 24.38 0.10 -21.75
C ARG A 61 22.97 0.07 -21.20
N ILE A 62 22.59 -1.06 -20.63
CA ILE A 62 21.30 -1.27 -19.97
C ILE A 62 21.54 -1.67 -18.53
N SER A 63 20.84 -1.02 -17.61
CA SER A 63 20.85 -1.37 -16.20
C SER A 63 19.83 -2.48 -15.93
N LEU A 64 20.24 -3.51 -15.17
CA LEU A 64 19.36 -4.59 -14.71
C LEU A 64 18.69 -4.30 -13.37
N ARG A 65 18.97 -3.13 -12.79
CA ARG A 65 18.37 -2.76 -11.51
C ARG A 65 16.88 -2.50 -11.68
N VAL A 66 16.20 -2.66 -10.58
CA VAL A 66 14.78 -2.29 -10.47
C VAL A 66 14.64 -0.78 -10.68
N ILE A 67 13.72 -0.42 -11.54
CA ILE A 67 13.36 0.96 -11.87
C ILE A 67 11.95 1.18 -11.37
N VAL A 68 11.75 2.27 -10.65
CA VAL A 68 10.43 2.71 -10.20
C VAL A 68 10.04 3.92 -11.05
N ASN A 69 8.92 3.82 -11.73
CA ASN A 69 8.40 4.88 -12.59
C ASN A 69 7.02 5.33 -12.11
N ASP A 70 6.89 6.62 -11.81
CA ASP A 70 5.60 7.22 -11.49
C ASP A 70 4.79 7.38 -12.79
N VAL A 71 3.62 6.77 -12.82
CA VAL A 71 2.65 6.92 -13.93
C VAL A 71 1.94 8.25 -13.76
N THR A 72 1.92 9.05 -14.83
CA THR A 72 1.24 10.35 -14.82
C THR A 72 -0.23 10.19 -14.42
N PRO A 73 -0.77 11.09 -13.56
CA PRO A 73 -2.17 11.07 -13.15
C PRO A 73 -3.11 10.94 -14.34
N GLN A 74 -4.08 10.05 -14.23
CA GLN A 74 -5.09 9.82 -15.26
C GLN A 74 -6.47 10.17 -14.72
N ASP A 75 -7.15 11.07 -15.43
CA ASP A 75 -8.54 11.36 -15.18
C ASP A 75 -9.39 10.31 -15.92
N VAL A 76 -10.18 9.57 -15.17
CA VAL A 76 -10.99 8.46 -15.66
C VAL A 76 -12.40 8.58 -15.10
N ILE A 77 -13.38 8.16 -15.89
CA ILE A 77 -14.75 7.99 -15.43
C ILE A 77 -14.94 6.51 -15.12
N THR A 78 -15.31 6.20 -13.90
CA THR A 78 -15.59 4.84 -13.43
C THR A 78 -16.90 4.30 -14.03
N LYS A 79 -17.17 3.00 -13.85
CA LYS A 79 -18.37 2.34 -14.34
C LYS A 79 -19.66 2.97 -13.76
N ASP A 80 -19.60 3.46 -12.54
CA ASP A 80 -20.68 4.16 -11.83
C ASP A 80 -20.76 5.67 -12.15
N ASN A 81 -20.08 6.09 -13.22
CA ASN A 81 -20.11 7.44 -13.77
C ASN A 81 -19.52 8.52 -12.85
N VAL A 82 -18.53 8.16 -12.02
CA VAL A 82 -17.80 9.08 -11.17
C VAL A 82 -16.47 9.44 -11.83
N SER A 83 -16.16 10.74 -11.93
CA SER A 83 -14.86 11.20 -12.41
C SER A 83 -13.83 11.13 -11.28
N VAL A 84 -12.74 10.40 -11.50
CA VAL A 84 -11.65 10.22 -10.54
C VAL A 84 -10.31 10.51 -11.20
N SER A 85 -9.37 11.07 -10.45
CA SER A 85 -7.98 11.22 -10.88
C SER A 85 -7.12 10.20 -10.13
N VAL A 86 -6.44 9.33 -10.86
CA VAL A 86 -5.71 8.22 -10.27
C VAL A 86 -4.26 8.25 -10.66
N ASN A 87 -3.39 8.15 -9.65
CA ASN A 87 -1.94 7.97 -9.77
C ASN A 87 -1.57 6.52 -9.50
N ALA A 88 -0.58 6.02 -10.24
CA ALA A 88 -0.01 4.71 -10.02
C ALA A 88 1.52 4.73 -10.09
N VAL A 89 2.13 3.74 -9.50
CA VAL A 89 3.57 3.49 -9.55
C VAL A 89 3.80 2.14 -10.21
N LEU A 90 4.71 2.13 -11.16
CA LEU A 90 5.14 0.93 -11.86
C LEU A 90 6.57 0.58 -11.49
N THR A 91 6.77 -0.63 -11.02
CA THR A 91 8.09 -1.16 -10.67
C THR A 91 8.45 -2.28 -11.64
N PHE A 92 9.57 -2.12 -12.35
CA PHE A 92 10.01 -3.08 -13.35
C PHE A 92 11.53 -3.20 -13.38
N ARG A 93 12.01 -4.25 -14.05
CA ARG A 93 13.45 -4.44 -14.36
C ARG A 93 13.60 -5.04 -15.74
N VAL A 94 14.76 -4.79 -16.36
CA VAL A 94 15.10 -5.41 -17.63
C VAL A 94 15.74 -6.78 -17.35
N THR A 95 15.16 -7.84 -17.92
CA THR A 95 15.68 -9.21 -17.82
C THR A 95 16.45 -9.61 -19.07
N GLU A 96 15.95 -9.22 -20.24
CA GLU A 96 16.57 -9.51 -21.54
C GLU A 96 16.95 -8.20 -22.26
N PRO A 97 18.17 -7.68 -22.03
CA PRO A 97 18.61 -6.40 -22.60
C PRO A 97 18.58 -6.35 -24.11
N ASP A 98 18.79 -7.49 -24.77
CA ASP A 98 18.79 -7.60 -26.23
C ASP A 98 17.41 -7.24 -26.80
N ARG A 99 16.34 -7.81 -26.25
CA ARG A 99 14.98 -7.52 -26.67
C ARG A 99 14.58 -6.10 -26.31
N ALA A 100 14.96 -5.63 -25.12
CA ALA A 100 14.62 -4.29 -24.67
C ALA A 100 15.16 -3.19 -25.60
N VAL A 101 16.25 -3.45 -26.30
CA VAL A 101 16.85 -2.48 -27.21
C VAL A 101 16.37 -2.66 -28.67
N ILE A 102 16.00 -3.88 -29.08
CA ILE A 102 15.59 -4.16 -30.46
C ILE A 102 14.12 -3.89 -30.68
N GLU A 103 13.29 -4.35 -29.77
CA GLU A 103 11.83 -4.32 -29.94
C GLU A 103 11.26 -2.92 -29.71
N VAL A 104 11.92 -2.09 -28.88
CA VAL A 104 11.41 -0.79 -28.50
C VAL A 104 12.54 0.23 -28.46
N GLU A 105 12.32 1.42 -29.04
CA GLU A 105 13.29 2.50 -29.07
C GLU A 105 13.60 3.02 -27.66
N ASP A 106 12.56 3.29 -26.86
CA ASP A 106 12.65 3.68 -25.46
C ASP A 106 11.65 2.84 -24.65
N PHE A 107 12.18 1.79 -24.01
CA PHE A 107 11.36 0.89 -23.18
C PHE A 107 10.74 1.60 -21.98
N GLY A 108 11.44 2.58 -21.38
CA GLY A 108 10.92 3.32 -20.24
C GLY A 108 9.68 4.13 -20.59
N PHE A 109 9.75 4.85 -21.72
CA PHE A 109 8.62 5.61 -22.23
C PHE A 109 7.47 4.69 -22.69
N ALA A 110 7.77 3.64 -23.43
CA ALA A 110 6.76 2.72 -23.95
C ALA A 110 6.00 1.99 -22.83
N ILE A 111 6.71 1.54 -21.79
CA ILE A 111 6.11 0.92 -20.60
C ILE A 111 5.22 1.93 -19.89
N GLY A 112 5.67 3.18 -19.71
CA GLY A 112 4.88 4.25 -19.10
C GLY A 112 3.57 4.51 -19.86
N GLN A 113 3.60 4.57 -21.19
CA GLN A 113 2.41 4.76 -22.03
C GLN A 113 1.47 3.55 -21.96
N THR A 114 2.02 2.33 -21.95
CA THR A 114 1.24 1.10 -21.79
C THR A 114 0.55 1.06 -20.44
N ALA A 115 1.28 1.45 -19.38
CA ALA A 115 0.73 1.54 -18.04
C ALA A 115 -0.43 2.55 -17.95
N GLN A 116 -0.27 3.76 -18.50
CA GLN A 116 -1.33 4.77 -18.55
C GLN A 116 -2.60 4.27 -19.27
N THR A 117 -2.42 3.64 -20.43
CA THR A 117 -3.54 3.13 -21.24
C THR A 117 -4.25 1.98 -20.52
N THR A 118 -3.47 1.07 -19.91
CA THR A 118 -4.01 -0.06 -19.16
C THR A 118 -4.74 0.43 -17.91
N LEU A 119 -4.14 1.37 -17.17
CA LEU A 119 -4.75 2.00 -16.00
C LEU A 119 -6.13 2.57 -16.37
N ARG A 120 -6.20 3.39 -17.42
CA ARG A 120 -7.47 3.97 -17.88
C ARG A 120 -8.50 2.90 -18.27
N SER A 121 -8.07 1.83 -18.92
CA SER A 121 -8.96 0.74 -19.36
C SER A 121 -9.52 -0.07 -18.19
N VAL A 122 -8.70 -0.37 -17.17
CA VAL A 122 -9.11 -1.16 -16.01
C VAL A 122 -10.01 -0.31 -15.10
N LEU A 123 -9.61 0.93 -14.80
CA LEU A 123 -10.38 1.83 -13.95
C LEU A 123 -11.75 2.20 -14.56
N GLY A 124 -11.81 2.35 -15.88
CA GLY A 124 -13.10 2.61 -16.56
C GLY A 124 -14.11 1.46 -16.49
N ARG A 125 -13.68 0.27 -16.09
CA ARG A 125 -14.55 -0.91 -15.89
C ARG A 125 -14.85 -1.19 -14.42
N ALA A 126 -14.07 -0.64 -13.51
CA ALA A 126 -14.23 -0.79 -12.07
C ALA A 126 -15.26 0.18 -11.50
N GLU A 127 -15.89 -0.20 -10.40
CA GLU A 127 -16.74 0.70 -9.61
C GLU A 127 -15.88 1.49 -8.62
N LEU A 128 -16.37 2.63 -8.16
CA LEU A 128 -15.64 3.46 -7.20
C LEU A 128 -15.35 2.72 -5.88
N ASP A 129 -16.30 1.89 -5.45
CA ASP A 129 -16.16 1.10 -4.23
C ASP A 129 -15.01 0.08 -4.34
N ASP A 130 -14.85 -0.55 -5.51
CA ASP A 130 -13.73 -1.46 -5.81
C ASP A 130 -12.39 -0.73 -5.71
N LEU A 131 -12.33 0.52 -6.24
CA LEU A 131 -11.12 1.35 -6.19
C LEU A 131 -10.68 1.71 -4.76
N LEU A 132 -11.63 1.77 -3.84
CA LEU A 132 -11.38 2.16 -2.45
C LEU A 132 -11.16 0.95 -1.53
N SER A 133 -11.91 -0.14 -1.76
CA SER A 133 -11.95 -1.31 -0.88
C SER A 133 -11.15 -2.51 -1.40
N GLU A 134 -11.13 -2.75 -2.73
CA GLU A 134 -10.49 -3.92 -3.35
C GLU A 134 -9.24 -3.58 -4.18
N ARG A 135 -8.42 -2.65 -3.69
CA ARG A 135 -7.21 -2.18 -4.41
C ARG A 135 -6.25 -3.28 -4.81
N GLU A 136 -6.07 -4.28 -3.95
CA GLU A 136 -5.17 -5.41 -4.20
C GLU A 136 -5.54 -6.21 -5.44
N LYS A 137 -6.82 -6.45 -5.65
CA LYS A 137 -7.34 -7.15 -6.82
C LYS A 137 -7.10 -6.34 -8.09
N LEU A 138 -7.38 -5.04 -8.05
CA LEU A 138 -7.11 -4.14 -9.17
C LEU A 138 -5.62 -4.04 -9.50
N ASN A 139 -4.75 -4.00 -8.49
CA ASN A 139 -3.30 -4.01 -8.68
C ASN A 139 -2.84 -5.30 -9.38
N GLN A 140 -3.39 -6.46 -8.99
CA GLN A 140 -3.10 -7.75 -9.63
C GLN A 140 -3.57 -7.79 -11.09
N ASP A 141 -4.79 -7.32 -11.37
CA ASP A 141 -5.32 -7.24 -12.73
C ASP A 141 -4.45 -6.33 -13.62
N LEU A 142 -4.05 -5.17 -13.10
CA LEU A 142 -3.16 -4.24 -13.77
C LEU A 142 -1.79 -4.86 -14.04
N GLU A 143 -1.18 -5.49 -13.04
CA GLU A 143 0.11 -6.17 -13.16
C GLU A 143 0.06 -7.26 -14.24
N GLU A 144 -0.96 -8.13 -14.22
CA GLU A 144 -1.09 -9.22 -15.18
C GLU A 144 -1.20 -8.72 -16.61
N ILE A 145 -2.00 -7.68 -16.84
CA ILE A 145 -2.19 -7.11 -18.18
C ILE A 145 -0.89 -6.47 -18.67
N ILE A 146 -0.22 -5.66 -17.84
CA ILE A 146 1.01 -4.98 -18.23
C ILE A 146 2.15 -5.98 -18.42
N LYS A 147 2.26 -6.98 -17.57
CA LYS A 147 3.25 -8.05 -17.68
C LYS A 147 3.16 -8.74 -19.05
N ARG A 148 1.96 -9.08 -19.51
CA ARG A 148 1.74 -9.65 -20.84
C ARG A 148 2.21 -8.73 -21.98
N HIS A 149 2.05 -7.42 -21.84
CA HIS A 149 2.47 -6.45 -22.86
C HIS A 149 3.98 -6.23 -22.86
N CYS A 150 4.64 -6.29 -21.69
CA CYS A 150 6.07 -6.02 -21.55
C CYS A 150 6.95 -7.26 -21.74
N GLU A 151 6.39 -8.46 -21.61
CA GLU A 151 7.11 -9.73 -21.82
C GLU A 151 7.84 -9.83 -23.16
N PRO A 152 7.24 -9.45 -24.30
CA PRO A 152 7.93 -9.45 -25.60
C PRO A 152 9.16 -8.52 -25.64
N TRP A 153 9.15 -7.47 -24.84
CA TRP A 153 10.24 -6.48 -24.77
C TRP A 153 11.39 -6.91 -23.84
N GLY A 154 11.30 -8.09 -23.22
CA GLY A 154 12.32 -8.57 -22.29
C GLY A 154 12.38 -7.78 -20.97
N VAL A 155 11.25 -7.17 -20.59
CA VAL A 155 11.10 -6.40 -19.35
C VAL A 155 10.14 -7.14 -18.44
N GLU A 156 10.57 -7.36 -17.21
CA GLU A 156 9.77 -7.97 -16.16
C GLU A 156 9.13 -6.88 -15.28
N VAL A 157 7.82 -6.86 -15.25
CA VAL A 157 7.05 -6.03 -14.34
C VAL A 157 6.94 -6.76 -13.00
N LEU A 158 7.36 -6.10 -11.93
CA LEU A 158 7.37 -6.64 -10.57
C LEU A 158 6.10 -6.29 -9.83
N ALA A 159 5.63 -5.05 -9.99
CA ALA A 159 4.40 -4.57 -9.38
C ALA A 159 3.85 -3.36 -10.13
N MET A 160 2.54 -3.21 -10.15
CA MET A 160 1.86 -1.96 -10.46
C MET A 160 0.86 -1.66 -9.36
N GLU A 161 1.06 -0.53 -8.69
CA GLU A 161 0.28 -0.15 -7.50
C GLU A 161 -0.39 1.20 -7.69
N ILE A 162 -1.67 1.27 -7.33
CA ILE A 162 -2.42 2.52 -7.28
C ILE A 162 -1.96 3.30 -6.04
N LYS A 163 -1.34 4.46 -6.26
CA LYS A 163 -0.78 5.32 -5.21
C LYS A 163 -1.84 6.18 -4.55
N HIS A 164 -2.60 6.89 -5.35
CA HIS A 164 -3.60 7.84 -4.87
C HIS A 164 -4.81 7.88 -5.79
N VAL A 165 -5.99 8.07 -5.20
CA VAL A 165 -7.26 8.25 -5.92
C VAL A 165 -7.87 9.56 -5.44
N ASP A 166 -7.85 10.56 -6.30
CA ASP A 166 -8.44 11.86 -6.03
C ASP A 166 -9.88 11.91 -6.52
N LEU A 167 -10.77 12.22 -5.60
CA LEU A 167 -12.20 12.37 -5.85
C LEU A 167 -12.58 13.86 -5.89
N PRO A 168 -13.62 14.26 -6.62
CA PRO A 168 -14.20 15.59 -6.55
C PRO A 168 -14.60 15.95 -5.10
N VAL A 169 -14.36 17.20 -4.69
CA VAL A 169 -14.57 17.66 -3.30
C VAL A 169 -16.01 17.40 -2.81
N GLU A 170 -16.98 17.53 -3.69
CA GLU A 170 -18.38 17.28 -3.34
C GLU A 170 -18.65 15.81 -3.03
N MET A 171 -18.03 14.90 -3.79
CA MET A 171 -18.12 13.47 -3.56
C MET A 171 -17.41 13.07 -2.26
N GLN A 172 -16.21 13.61 -2.00
CA GLN A 172 -15.52 13.41 -0.72
C GLN A 172 -16.38 13.80 0.47
N ARG A 173 -17.09 14.96 0.38
CA ARG A 173 -18.01 15.42 1.43
C ARG A 173 -19.23 14.51 1.59
N ALA A 174 -19.79 14.02 0.49
CA ALA A 174 -20.91 13.10 0.52
C ALA A 174 -20.52 11.77 1.17
N MET A 175 -19.39 11.20 0.77
CA MET A 175 -18.85 9.96 1.34
C MET A 175 -18.48 10.12 2.82
N ALA A 176 -17.92 11.26 3.22
CA ALA A 176 -17.63 11.54 4.63
C ALA A 176 -18.90 11.54 5.48
N LYS A 177 -19.98 12.18 5.01
CA LYS A 177 -21.29 12.18 5.70
C LYS A 177 -21.89 10.76 5.76
N GLN A 178 -21.80 10.00 4.69
CA GLN A 178 -22.27 8.62 4.67
C GLN A 178 -21.50 7.74 5.65
N ALA A 179 -20.16 7.86 5.66
CA ALA A 179 -19.32 7.13 6.59
C ALA A 179 -19.58 7.52 8.06
N GLU A 180 -19.84 8.80 8.34
CA GLU A 180 -20.21 9.29 9.67
C GLU A 180 -21.55 8.68 10.12
N ALA A 181 -22.57 8.73 9.26
CA ALA A 181 -23.87 8.14 9.54
C ALA A 181 -23.80 6.61 9.77
N GLU A 182 -22.99 5.91 8.97
CA GLU A 182 -22.81 4.47 9.16
C GLU A 182 -22.03 4.14 10.44
N ARG A 183 -21.03 4.94 10.80
CA ARG A 183 -20.33 4.81 12.09
C ARG A 183 -21.26 5.05 13.26
N GLU A 184 -22.12 6.10 13.18
CA GLU A 184 -23.09 6.40 14.21
C GLU A 184 -24.12 5.27 14.35
N ARG A 185 -24.61 4.73 13.21
CA ARG A 185 -25.50 3.56 13.21
C ARG A 185 -24.86 2.35 13.88
N ARG A 186 -23.61 2.02 13.52
CA ARG A 186 -22.87 0.90 14.13
C ARG A 186 -22.62 1.13 15.62
N ALA A 187 -22.25 2.35 16.01
CA ALA A 187 -22.07 2.70 17.42
C ALA A 187 -23.36 2.50 18.24
N LYS A 188 -24.52 2.91 17.70
CA LYS A 188 -25.83 2.70 18.34
C LYS A 188 -26.15 1.21 18.48
N VAL A 189 -25.91 0.41 17.45
CA VAL A 189 -26.13 -1.05 17.50
C VAL A 189 -25.23 -1.69 18.55
N THR A 190 -23.92 -1.41 18.50
CA THR A 190 -22.97 -1.96 19.47
C THR A 190 -23.29 -1.55 20.91
N HIS A 191 -23.75 -0.29 21.11
CA HIS A 191 -24.18 0.18 22.42
C HIS A 191 -25.42 -0.60 22.91
N ALA A 192 -26.43 -0.77 22.04
CA ALA A 192 -27.62 -1.51 22.38
C ALA A 192 -27.33 -3.00 22.66
N GLU A 193 -26.46 -3.62 21.88
CA GLU A 193 -25.99 -4.99 22.14
C GLU A 193 -25.27 -5.09 23.50
N GLY A 194 -24.39 -4.13 23.81
CA GLY A 194 -23.71 -4.06 25.10
C GLY A 194 -24.66 -3.83 26.28
N GLU A 195 -25.70 -3.00 26.12
CA GLU A 195 -26.74 -2.82 27.12
C GLU A 195 -27.52 -4.11 27.34
N PHE A 196 -27.87 -4.81 26.26
CA PHE A 196 -28.59 -6.10 26.33
C PHE A 196 -27.76 -7.15 27.07
N GLU A 197 -26.49 -7.33 26.68
CA GLU A 197 -25.56 -8.26 27.35
C GLU A 197 -25.37 -7.89 28.84
N SER A 198 -25.20 -6.61 29.13
CA SER A 198 -25.11 -6.11 30.51
C SER A 198 -26.37 -6.39 31.31
N ALA A 199 -27.56 -6.20 30.73
CA ALA A 199 -28.83 -6.47 31.38
C ALA A 199 -29.00 -7.97 31.67
N GLU A 200 -28.58 -8.83 30.75
CA GLU A 200 -28.61 -10.29 30.97
C GLU A 200 -27.66 -10.71 32.13
N VAL A 201 -26.44 -10.20 32.13
CA VAL A 201 -25.47 -10.46 33.20
C VAL A 201 -25.97 -9.94 34.55
N LEU A 202 -26.56 -8.73 34.59
CA LEU A 202 -27.14 -8.16 35.80
C LEU A 202 -28.34 -8.97 36.29
N THR A 203 -29.21 -9.44 35.39
CA THR A 203 -30.32 -10.30 35.75
C THR A 203 -29.87 -11.60 36.37
N ASN A 204 -28.91 -12.27 35.77
CA ASN A 204 -28.28 -13.50 36.28
C ASN A 204 -27.62 -13.26 37.66
N ALA A 205 -26.93 -12.13 37.81
CA ALA A 205 -26.32 -11.76 39.07
C ALA A 205 -27.37 -11.48 40.16
N ALA A 206 -28.49 -10.79 39.81
CA ALA A 206 -29.60 -10.53 40.70
C ALA A 206 -30.28 -11.82 41.15
N GLU A 207 -30.53 -12.78 40.25
CA GLU A 207 -31.06 -14.09 40.59
C GLU A 207 -30.19 -14.85 41.60
N ILE A 208 -28.87 -14.85 41.44
CA ILE A 208 -27.94 -15.49 42.36
C ILE A 208 -27.97 -14.80 43.72
N LEU A 209 -27.94 -13.47 43.73
CA LEU A 209 -27.97 -12.67 44.97
C LEU A 209 -29.31 -12.78 45.72
N SER A 210 -30.45 -12.91 44.99
CA SER A 210 -31.77 -13.04 45.62
C SER A 210 -31.95 -14.31 46.45
N ARG A 211 -31.17 -15.35 46.16
CA ARG A 211 -31.20 -16.63 46.92
C ARG A 211 -30.66 -16.48 48.36
N ILE A 212 -29.86 -15.47 48.63
CA ILE A 212 -29.22 -15.21 49.93
C ILE A 212 -29.50 -13.75 50.33
N PRO A 213 -30.48 -13.44 51.20
CA PRO A 213 -30.84 -12.08 51.56
C PRO A 213 -29.70 -11.21 52.10
N THR A 214 -28.77 -11.84 52.86
CA THR A 214 -27.56 -11.16 53.39
C THR A 214 -26.58 -10.74 52.29
N ALA A 215 -26.59 -11.40 51.14
CA ALA A 215 -25.69 -11.03 49.98
C ALA A 215 -26.13 -9.71 49.37
N VAL A 216 -27.41 -9.42 49.30
CA VAL A 216 -27.95 -8.13 48.83
C VAL A 216 -27.47 -6.99 49.72
N GLN A 217 -27.52 -7.19 51.06
CA GLN A 217 -27.07 -6.19 52.02
C GLN A 217 -25.54 -5.93 51.91
N LEU A 218 -24.74 -6.98 51.74
CA LEU A 218 -23.29 -6.86 51.50
C LEU A 218 -23.00 -6.12 50.19
N ARG A 219 -23.72 -6.40 49.12
CA ARG A 219 -23.56 -5.71 47.85
C ARG A 219 -23.95 -4.23 47.94
N PHE A 220 -24.99 -3.92 48.69
CA PHE A 220 -25.34 -2.53 48.96
C PHE A 220 -24.22 -1.77 49.71
N LEU A 221 -23.65 -2.41 50.75
CA LEU A 221 -22.50 -1.84 51.49
C LEU A 221 -21.26 -1.67 50.62
N GLN A 222 -20.99 -2.63 49.70
CA GLN A 222 -19.89 -2.50 48.74
C GLN A 222 -20.12 -1.31 47.80
N ALA A 223 -21.31 -1.17 47.24
CA ALA A 223 -21.65 -0.04 46.37
C ALA A 223 -21.50 1.32 47.09
N LEU A 224 -21.86 1.38 48.39
CA LEU A 224 -21.64 2.56 49.21
C LEU A 224 -20.17 2.91 49.37
N VAL A 225 -19.29 1.91 49.56
CA VAL A 225 -17.84 2.12 49.67
C VAL A 225 -17.27 2.61 48.36
N GLU A 226 -17.74 2.04 47.25
CA GLU A 226 -17.27 2.38 45.88
C GLU A 226 -17.64 3.83 45.52
N VAL A 227 -18.87 4.26 45.78
CA VAL A 227 -19.31 5.65 45.59
C VAL A 227 -18.61 6.62 46.58
N SER A 228 -18.30 6.16 47.80
CA SER A 228 -17.57 6.95 48.81
C SER A 228 -16.11 7.19 48.46
N ALA A 229 -15.49 6.35 47.63
CA ALA A 229 -14.10 6.48 47.21
C ALA A 229 -13.87 7.61 46.19
N GLU A 230 -14.89 8.05 45.48
CA GLU A 230 -14.83 9.21 44.59
C GLU A 230 -14.97 10.50 45.44
N LYS A 231 -14.08 11.48 45.21
CA LYS A 231 -14.01 12.77 45.93
C LYS A 231 -15.23 13.68 45.71
N ASN A 232 -16.43 13.22 46.01
CA ASN A 232 -17.66 14.01 45.91
C ASN A 232 -18.08 14.54 47.28
N SER A 233 -18.27 15.85 47.35
CA SER A 233 -18.61 16.57 48.59
C SER A 233 -20.07 16.43 49.05
N THR A 234 -20.93 15.80 48.25
CA THR A 234 -22.35 15.60 48.59
C THR A 234 -22.84 14.24 48.07
N MET A 235 -23.24 13.38 48.98
CA MET A 235 -23.83 12.08 48.69
C MET A 235 -25.34 12.06 49.04
N VAL A 236 -26.19 11.74 48.08
CA VAL A 236 -27.62 11.50 48.32
C VAL A 236 -27.84 9.99 48.29
N PHE A 237 -28.21 9.41 49.47
CA PHE A 237 -28.49 7.99 49.56
C PHE A 237 -30.01 7.75 49.54
N PRO A 238 -30.56 7.07 48.54
CA PRO A 238 -31.90 6.48 48.67
C PRO A 238 -31.79 5.25 49.59
N ILE A 239 -32.26 5.36 50.80
CA ILE A 239 -32.39 4.22 51.74
C ILE A 239 -33.67 3.47 51.39
N PRO A 240 -33.64 2.19 50.96
CA PRO A 240 -34.84 1.41 50.79
C PRO A 240 -35.57 1.27 52.10
N ILE A 241 -36.84 1.68 52.13
CA ILE A 241 -37.68 1.67 53.35
C ILE A 241 -37.76 0.27 53.99
N ASP A 242 -37.66 -0.78 53.19
CA ASP A 242 -37.66 -2.18 53.63
C ASP A 242 -36.49 -2.52 54.58
N LEU A 243 -35.38 -1.81 54.55
CA LEU A 243 -34.26 -1.97 55.48
C LEU A 243 -34.57 -1.40 56.86
N LEU A 244 -35.54 -0.49 56.96
CA LEU A 244 -35.96 0.12 58.23
C LEU A 244 -37.15 -0.64 58.90
N SER A 245 -37.83 -1.51 58.12
CA SER A 245 -38.98 -2.26 58.61
C SER A 245 -38.70 -3.09 59.89
N PRO A 246 -37.52 -3.80 60.03
CA PRO A 246 -37.24 -4.56 61.26
C PRO A 246 -37.00 -3.68 62.48
N PHE A 247 -36.57 -2.42 62.27
CA PHE A 247 -36.38 -1.45 63.37
C PHE A 247 -37.66 -0.76 63.74
N ILE A 248 -38.55 -0.50 62.77
CA ILE A 248 -39.85 0.11 62.95
C ILE A 248 -40.79 -0.88 63.72
N ASP A 249 -40.74 -2.16 63.39
CA ASP A 249 -41.54 -3.18 64.06
C ASP A 249 -41.05 -3.42 65.52
N LYS A 250 -39.76 -3.30 65.83
CA LYS A 250 -39.26 -3.33 67.19
C LYS A 250 -39.73 -2.13 68.04
N LEU A 251 -39.76 -0.95 67.46
CA LEU A 251 -40.22 0.25 68.15
C LEU A 251 -41.74 0.22 68.44
N LYS A 252 -42.54 -0.50 67.64
CA LYS A 252 -43.95 -0.71 67.91
C LYS A 252 -44.27 -1.75 68.98
N VAL A 253 -43.29 -2.61 69.30
CA VAL A 253 -43.49 -3.63 70.36
C VAL A 253 -43.17 -3.10 71.77
N ASP A 254 -42.37 -2.04 71.91
CA ASP A 254 -42.04 -1.42 73.18
C ASP A 254 -43.09 -0.38 73.67
N GLU A 255 -44.15 -0.15 72.90
CA GLU A 255 -45.27 0.75 73.31
C GLU A 255 -46.54 0.00 73.77
N LYS A 256 -46.41 -1.27 74.16
CA LYS A 256 -47.47 -2.04 74.83
C LYS A 256 -46.97 -2.55 76.21
#